data_a20494dbc3afda5cea8865aff4f8832d
#
_entry.id   a20494dbc3afda5cea8865aff4f8832d
#
_cell.length_a   1.000
_cell.length_b   1.000
_cell.length_c   1.000
_cell.angle_alpha   90.00
_cell.angle_beta   90.00
_cell.angle_gamma   90.00
#
_symmetry.space_group_name_H-M   'P 1'
#
loop_
_entity.id
_entity.type
_entity.pdbx_description
1 polymer ?
#
loop_
_entity_poly.entity_id
_entity_poly.type
_entity_poly.pdbx_seq_one_letter_code
_entity_poly.pdbx_strand_id
1 'polypeptide(L)'
;ELFGIHANGDLVYRLKGTSEAFETILETQPKSGGGSGGMTREETVDKLAEELLSKVPKNFDIANLRAIFTKLQGGITNPINIAFRQEIDRLQAAISITRATLQDLQLAIAGTIILSSNLIDAMNALYDARVPKAWTEVSWTAPTLGVRFPSLVARYEQWDRWLKQGRPKVFWLTGFFNPQGFITAMRQEISRKHTGWALDDVV
;
A
#
# COMPACT_ATOMS: atom_id res chain seq x y z
N GLU A 1 -6.28 -18.66 12.56
CA GLU A 1 -7.43 -17.75 12.79
C GLU A 1 -6.97 -16.58 13.66
N LEU A 2 -6.38 -15.56 13.03
CA LEU A 2 -5.72 -14.48 13.77
C LEU A 2 -6.70 -13.55 14.51
N PHE A 3 -8.00 -13.57 14.19
CA PHE A 3 -8.98 -12.62 14.74
C PHE A 3 -10.37 -13.20 14.95
N GLY A 4 -10.54 -14.50 15.04
CA GLY A 4 -11.85 -15.13 15.21
C GLY A 4 -12.84 -14.76 14.09
N ILE A 5 -12.33 -14.62 12.87
CA ILE A 5 -13.16 -14.30 11.69
C ILE A 5 -14.14 -15.46 11.49
N HIS A 6 -15.43 -15.15 11.42
CA HIS A 6 -16.47 -16.13 11.10
C HIS A 6 -16.12 -16.90 9.81
N ALA A 7 -16.42 -18.20 9.75
CA ALA A 7 -16.06 -19.06 8.61
C ALA A 7 -16.49 -18.47 7.24
N ASN A 8 -17.64 -17.79 7.18
CA ASN A 8 -18.08 -17.08 5.97
C ASN A 8 -17.20 -15.89 5.63
N GLY A 9 -16.61 -15.21 6.63
CA GLY A 9 -15.67 -14.11 6.40
C GLY A 9 -14.35 -14.62 5.82
N ASP A 10 -13.84 -15.75 6.32
CA ASP A 10 -12.66 -16.42 5.77
C ASP A 10 -12.91 -16.89 4.33
N LEU A 11 -14.11 -17.47 4.06
CA LEU A 11 -14.49 -17.88 2.71
C LEU A 11 -14.54 -16.69 1.74
N VAL A 12 -15.16 -15.59 2.14
CA VAL A 12 -15.24 -14.36 1.32
C VAL A 12 -13.85 -13.79 1.06
N TYR A 13 -12.98 -13.77 2.07
CA TYR A 13 -11.59 -13.32 1.94
C TYR A 13 -10.80 -14.19 0.95
N ARG A 14 -10.92 -15.52 1.06
CA ARG A 14 -10.27 -16.47 0.13
C ARG A 14 -10.81 -16.34 -1.29
N LEU A 15 -12.15 -16.21 -1.46
CA LEU A 15 -12.77 -16.00 -2.77
C LEU A 15 -12.27 -14.70 -3.41
N LYS A 16 -12.18 -13.61 -2.63
CA LYS A 16 -11.65 -12.35 -3.12
C LYS A 16 -10.18 -12.49 -3.55
N GLY A 17 -9.34 -13.09 -2.71
CA GLY A 17 -7.93 -13.35 -3.05
C GLY A 17 -7.77 -14.25 -4.28
N THR A 18 -8.66 -15.24 -4.45
CA THR A 18 -8.69 -16.10 -5.64
C THR A 18 -9.11 -15.32 -6.88
N SER A 19 -10.13 -14.46 -6.79
CA SER A 19 -10.58 -13.61 -7.89
C SER A 19 -9.48 -12.64 -8.32
N GLU A 20 -8.82 -11.98 -7.36
CA GLU A 20 -7.68 -11.09 -7.61
C GLU A 20 -6.51 -11.83 -8.26
N ALA A 21 -6.24 -13.08 -7.85
CA ALA A 21 -5.22 -13.92 -8.47
C ALA A 21 -5.60 -14.30 -9.92
N PHE A 22 -6.86 -14.66 -10.19
CA PHE A 22 -7.33 -14.94 -11.54
C PHE A 22 -7.30 -13.70 -12.44
N GLU A 23 -7.74 -12.56 -11.96
CA GLU A 23 -7.62 -11.29 -12.70
C GLU A 23 -6.17 -10.99 -13.04
N THR A 24 -5.25 -11.18 -12.09
CA THR A 24 -3.80 -11.01 -12.32
C THR A 24 -3.30 -11.98 -13.39
N ILE A 25 -3.69 -13.26 -13.34
CA ILE A 25 -3.31 -14.26 -14.33
C ILE A 25 -3.83 -13.88 -15.72
N LEU A 26 -5.07 -13.40 -15.80
CA LEU A 26 -5.67 -12.97 -17.07
C LEU A 26 -5.00 -11.72 -17.63
N GLU A 27 -4.63 -10.76 -16.78
CA GLU A 27 -3.92 -9.54 -17.18
C GLU A 27 -2.47 -9.80 -17.58
N THR A 28 -1.84 -10.81 -16.97
CA THR A 28 -0.42 -11.17 -17.22
C THR A 28 -0.23 -12.23 -18.28
N GLN A 29 -1.32 -12.85 -18.79
CA GLN A 29 -1.19 -13.74 -19.92
C GLN A 29 -0.60 -12.96 -21.10
N PRO A 30 0.50 -13.42 -21.71
CA PRO A 30 0.97 -12.85 -22.96
C PRO A 30 -0.22 -12.96 -23.95
N LYS A 31 -0.71 -11.81 -24.41
CA LYS A 31 -1.72 -11.79 -25.47
C LYS A 31 -1.09 -12.47 -26.68
N SER A 32 -1.26 -13.79 -26.79
CA SER A 32 -0.86 -14.59 -27.93
C SER A 32 -1.77 -14.26 -29.10
N GLY A 33 -1.61 -13.04 -29.63
CA GLY A 33 -2.12 -12.63 -30.91
C GLY A 33 -1.01 -12.76 -31.91
N GLY A 34 -1.04 -13.79 -32.74
CA GLY A 34 -0.13 -13.93 -33.88
C GLY A 34 -0.18 -12.68 -34.75
N GLY A 35 0.95 -12.02 -34.85
CA GLY A 35 1.18 -10.87 -35.72
C GLY A 35 2.61 -10.40 -35.54
N SER A 36 3.43 -10.46 -36.58
CA SER A 36 4.82 -10.03 -36.64
C SER A 36 4.90 -8.53 -36.31
N GLY A 37 5.29 -8.20 -35.08
CA GLY A 37 5.39 -6.84 -34.56
C GLY A 37 5.34 -6.87 -33.05
N GLY A 38 6.01 -7.85 -32.42
CA GLY A 38 6.08 -7.94 -30.96
C GLY A 38 6.76 -6.71 -30.39
N MET A 39 6.10 -6.03 -29.45
CA MET A 39 6.69 -4.95 -28.67
C MET A 39 7.97 -5.46 -28.00
N THR A 40 8.98 -4.62 -27.96
CA THR A 40 10.19 -4.92 -27.20
C THR A 40 9.86 -5.01 -25.71
N ARG A 41 10.77 -5.61 -24.93
CA ARG A 41 10.63 -5.68 -23.47
C ARG A 41 10.52 -4.29 -22.86
N GLU A 42 11.33 -3.38 -23.33
CA GLU A 42 11.37 -1.98 -22.93
C GLU A 42 10.02 -1.28 -23.22
N GLU A 43 9.50 -1.44 -24.43
CA GLU A 43 8.19 -0.86 -24.80
C GLU A 43 7.04 -1.42 -23.97
N THR A 44 7.11 -2.72 -23.63
CA THR A 44 6.09 -3.35 -22.77
C THR A 44 6.14 -2.79 -21.36
N VAL A 45 7.36 -2.64 -20.80
CA VAL A 45 7.54 -2.08 -19.46
C VAL A 45 7.22 -0.59 -19.41
N ASP A 46 7.53 0.18 -20.46
CA ASP A 46 7.21 1.59 -20.53
C ASP A 46 5.69 1.84 -20.48
N LYS A 47 4.93 1.11 -21.29
CA LYS A 47 3.45 1.18 -21.26
C LYS A 47 2.88 0.76 -19.91
N LEU A 48 3.42 -0.32 -19.33
CA LEU A 48 3.01 -0.77 -18.01
C LEU A 48 3.33 0.29 -16.95
N ALA A 49 4.51 0.91 -17.02
CA ALA A 49 4.91 1.97 -16.10
C ALA A 49 3.99 3.19 -16.21
N GLU A 50 3.60 3.61 -17.42
CA GLU A 50 2.63 4.68 -17.64
C GLU A 50 1.27 4.36 -17.02
N GLU A 51 0.75 3.14 -17.27
CA GLU A 51 -0.51 2.68 -16.71
C GLU A 51 -0.46 2.67 -15.17
N LEU A 52 0.61 2.11 -14.59
CA LEU A 52 0.78 2.03 -13.15
C LEU A 52 0.93 3.41 -12.52
N LEU A 53 1.67 4.33 -13.15
CA LEU A 53 1.80 5.72 -12.68
C LEU A 53 0.45 6.43 -12.58
N SER A 54 -0.46 6.15 -13.51
CA SER A 54 -1.82 6.69 -13.44
C SER A 54 -2.62 6.19 -12.24
N LYS A 55 -2.31 4.97 -11.76
CA LYS A 55 -2.96 4.32 -10.61
C LYS A 55 -2.27 4.62 -9.27
N VAL A 56 -1.02 5.11 -9.26
CA VAL A 56 -0.30 5.45 -8.01
C VAL A 56 -1.02 6.59 -7.30
N PRO A 57 -1.43 6.42 -6.03
CA PRO A 57 -2.08 7.47 -5.26
C PRO A 57 -1.23 8.74 -5.15
N LYS A 58 -1.89 9.87 -4.94
CA LYS A 58 -1.20 11.14 -4.68
C LYS A 58 -0.41 11.07 -3.37
N ASN A 59 0.63 11.88 -3.27
CA ASN A 59 1.35 12.03 -2.01
C ASN A 59 0.43 12.67 -0.96
N PHE A 60 0.61 12.26 0.29
CA PHE A 60 0.00 12.99 1.41
C PHE A 60 0.67 14.37 1.54
N ASP A 61 -0.10 15.36 1.92
CA ASP A 61 0.43 16.70 2.25
C ASP A 61 1.05 16.67 3.65
N ILE A 62 2.31 16.23 3.72
CA ILE A 62 3.06 16.08 4.98
C ILE A 62 3.20 17.41 5.72
N ALA A 63 3.33 18.53 4.99
CA ALA A 63 3.43 19.85 5.59
C ALA A 63 2.16 20.22 6.38
N ASN A 64 1.00 19.81 5.88
CA ASN A 64 -0.29 20.11 6.49
C ASN A 64 -0.75 19.05 7.51
N LEU A 65 -0.14 17.87 7.50
CA LEU A 65 -0.53 16.77 8.41
C LEU A 65 -0.50 17.20 9.88
N ARG A 66 0.50 17.95 10.31
CA ARG A 66 0.60 18.42 11.70
C ARG A 66 -0.64 19.25 12.11
N ALA A 67 -1.08 20.16 11.24
CA ALA A 67 -2.27 20.96 11.46
C ALA A 67 -3.54 20.11 11.51
N ILE A 68 -3.63 19.11 10.64
CA ILE A 68 -4.73 18.14 10.63
C ILE A 68 -4.76 17.34 11.94
N PHE A 69 -3.62 16.77 12.35
CA PHE A 69 -3.52 15.98 13.58
C PHE A 69 -3.84 16.78 14.83
N THR A 70 -3.53 18.08 14.85
CA THR A 70 -3.91 18.97 15.96
C THR A 70 -5.44 19.11 16.08
N LYS A 71 -6.15 19.05 14.95
CA LYS A 71 -7.63 19.17 14.90
C LYS A 71 -8.36 17.84 15.13
N LEU A 72 -7.66 16.70 14.95
CA LEU A 72 -8.26 15.39 15.23
C LEU A 72 -8.56 15.21 16.71
N GLN A 73 -9.58 14.41 17.00
CA GLN A 73 -9.98 14.10 18.38
C GLN A 73 -8.78 13.60 19.21
N GLY A 74 -8.52 14.28 20.33
CA GLY A 74 -7.40 13.97 21.23
C GLY A 74 -6.06 14.61 20.84
N GLY A 75 -6.00 15.31 19.72
CA GLY A 75 -4.83 16.08 19.31
C GLY A 75 -3.60 15.25 18.96
N ILE A 76 -2.46 15.92 18.85
CA ILE A 76 -1.18 15.36 18.39
C ILE A 76 -0.57 14.32 19.37
N THR A 77 -0.91 14.40 20.65
CA THR A 77 -0.38 13.52 21.71
C THR A 77 -1.25 12.28 21.96
N ASN A 78 -2.37 12.16 21.26
CA ASN A 78 -3.23 11.00 21.38
C ASN A 78 -2.53 9.75 20.81
N PRO A 79 -2.46 8.62 21.55
CA PRO A 79 -1.76 7.41 21.10
C PRO A 79 -2.21 6.92 19.74
N ILE A 80 -3.52 6.92 19.45
CA ILE A 80 -4.06 6.49 18.15
C ILE A 80 -3.62 7.43 17.03
N ASN A 81 -3.58 8.74 17.28
CA ASN A 81 -3.13 9.69 16.27
C ASN A 81 -1.63 9.57 16.01
N ILE A 82 -0.83 9.21 17.01
CA ILE A 82 0.60 8.91 16.84
C ILE A 82 0.78 7.66 15.97
N ALA A 83 0.07 6.57 16.29
CA ALA A 83 0.11 5.34 15.50
C ALA A 83 -0.35 5.60 14.06
N PHE A 84 -1.44 6.35 13.87
CA PHE A 84 -1.97 6.71 12.57
C PHE A 84 -0.95 7.53 11.74
N ARG A 85 -0.27 8.48 12.35
CA ARG A 85 0.78 9.25 11.68
C ARG A 85 1.91 8.35 11.20
N GLN A 86 2.37 7.40 12.04
CA GLN A 86 3.41 6.44 11.65
C GLN A 86 3.00 5.57 10.46
N GLU A 87 1.73 5.18 10.39
CA GLU A 87 1.18 4.45 9.25
C GLU A 87 1.20 5.29 7.97
N ILE A 88 0.82 6.57 8.05
CA ILE A 88 0.88 7.50 6.92
C ILE A 88 2.32 7.68 6.43
N ASP A 89 3.28 7.89 7.35
CA ASP A 89 4.69 8.09 6.99
C ASP A 89 5.25 6.87 6.24
N ARG A 90 4.90 5.65 6.68
CA ARG A 90 5.28 4.40 5.99
C ARG A 90 4.61 4.25 4.63
N LEU A 91 3.32 4.54 4.53
CA LEU A 91 2.62 4.49 3.25
C LEU A 91 3.14 5.52 2.27
N GLN A 92 3.47 6.73 2.75
CA GLN A 92 4.09 7.77 1.93
C GLN A 92 5.44 7.31 1.37
N ALA A 93 6.27 6.64 2.16
CA ALA A 93 7.53 6.08 1.69
C ALA A 93 7.29 5.04 0.57
N ALA A 94 6.29 4.15 0.76
CA ALA A 94 5.92 3.16 -0.25
C ALA A 94 5.40 3.81 -1.56
N ILE A 95 4.58 4.85 -1.48
CA ILE A 95 4.11 5.62 -2.64
C ILE A 95 5.27 6.30 -3.35
N SER A 96 6.16 6.94 -2.59
CA SER A 96 7.29 7.69 -3.14
C SER A 96 8.27 6.79 -3.89
N ILE A 97 8.65 5.65 -3.31
CA ILE A 97 9.57 4.71 -3.98
C ILE A 97 8.92 4.08 -5.22
N THR A 98 7.64 3.74 -5.15
CA THR A 98 6.91 3.18 -6.29
C THR A 98 6.89 4.18 -7.45
N ARG A 99 6.53 5.43 -7.17
CA ARG A 99 6.48 6.48 -8.19
C ARG A 99 7.84 6.78 -8.77
N ALA A 100 8.86 6.97 -7.92
CA ALA A 100 10.23 7.25 -8.37
C ALA A 100 10.75 6.12 -9.27
N THR A 101 10.61 4.85 -8.86
CA THR A 101 11.06 3.72 -9.67
C THR A 101 10.39 3.70 -11.06
N LEU A 102 9.06 3.93 -11.13
CA LEU A 102 8.35 3.95 -12.42
C LEU A 102 8.79 5.12 -13.31
N GLN A 103 8.98 6.29 -12.75
CA GLN A 103 9.48 7.47 -13.47
C GLN A 103 10.91 7.28 -13.96
N ASP A 104 11.79 6.77 -13.11
CA ASP A 104 13.18 6.50 -13.46
C ASP A 104 13.28 5.44 -14.55
N LEU A 105 12.41 4.41 -14.53
CA LEU A 105 12.34 3.42 -15.60
C LEU A 105 11.98 4.05 -16.94
N GLN A 106 10.97 4.92 -16.98
CA GLN A 106 10.61 5.62 -18.21
C GLN A 106 11.75 6.50 -18.73
N LEU A 107 12.42 7.23 -17.84
CA LEU A 107 13.57 8.06 -18.20
C LEU A 107 14.76 7.21 -18.69
N ALA A 108 14.98 6.04 -18.10
CA ALA A 108 16.04 5.13 -18.53
C ALA A 108 15.74 4.48 -19.89
N ILE A 109 14.49 4.07 -20.12
CA ILE A 109 14.04 3.53 -21.41
C ILE A 109 14.13 4.60 -22.52
N ALA A 110 13.80 5.86 -22.19
CA ALA A 110 13.98 6.99 -23.10
C ALA A 110 15.45 7.40 -23.30
N GLY A 111 16.41 6.75 -22.64
CA GLY A 111 17.84 7.05 -22.74
C GLY A 111 18.28 8.33 -22.02
N THR A 112 17.42 8.93 -21.19
CA THR A 112 17.71 10.17 -20.49
C THR A 112 18.61 9.96 -19.29
N ILE A 113 18.50 8.82 -18.61
CA ILE A 113 19.34 8.41 -17.49
C ILE A 113 19.97 7.04 -17.71
N ILE A 114 21.06 6.76 -17.00
CA ILE A 114 21.75 5.47 -17.08
C ILE A 114 20.90 4.39 -16.42
N LEU A 115 20.74 3.27 -17.09
CA LEU A 115 20.06 2.08 -16.58
C LEU A 115 20.93 1.40 -15.51
N SER A 116 20.67 1.69 -14.25
CA SER A 116 21.36 1.09 -13.10
C SER A 116 20.92 -0.37 -12.87
N SER A 117 21.72 -1.15 -12.12
CA SER A 117 21.36 -2.53 -11.76
C SER A 117 19.99 -2.63 -11.09
N ASN A 118 19.66 -1.70 -10.20
CA ASN A 118 18.35 -1.66 -9.53
C ASN A 118 17.21 -1.41 -10.50
N LEU A 119 17.41 -0.56 -11.52
CA LEU A 119 16.41 -0.31 -12.56
C LEU A 119 16.27 -1.50 -13.50
N ILE A 120 17.35 -2.22 -13.80
CA ILE A 120 17.32 -3.49 -14.56
C ILE A 120 16.51 -4.53 -13.80
N ASP A 121 16.76 -4.68 -12.49
CA ASP A 121 15.99 -5.61 -11.65
C ASP A 121 14.51 -5.23 -11.59
N ALA A 122 14.22 -3.95 -11.47
CA ALA A 122 12.84 -3.46 -11.49
C ALA A 122 12.16 -3.68 -12.84
N MET A 123 12.84 -3.41 -13.96
CA MET A 123 12.34 -3.66 -15.31
C MET A 123 12.02 -5.14 -15.51
N ASN A 124 12.93 -6.04 -15.08
CA ASN A 124 12.73 -7.47 -15.14
C ASN A 124 11.55 -7.93 -14.29
N ALA A 125 11.44 -7.40 -13.07
CA ALA A 125 10.33 -7.73 -12.17
C ALA A 125 8.98 -7.28 -12.75
N LEU A 126 8.90 -6.06 -13.30
CA LEU A 126 7.68 -5.55 -13.93
C LEU A 126 7.29 -6.35 -15.17
N TYR A 127 8.26 -6.68 -16.04
CA TYR A 127 8.02 -7.50 -17.22
C TYR A 127 7.44 -8.88 -16.87
N ASP A 128 7.93 -9.48 -15.77
CA ASP A 128 7.48 -10.77 -15.26
C ASP A 128 6.25 -10.66 -14.34
N ALA A 129 5.58 -9.50 -14.28
CA ALA A 129 4.46 -9.19 -13.37
C ALA A 129 4.78 -9.41 -11.88
N ARG A 130 6.06 -9.40 -11.51
CA ARG A 130 6.54 -9.50 -10.12
C ARG A 130 6.71 -8.12 -9.50
N VAL A 131 6.66 -8.07 -8.19
CA VAL A 131 6.90 -6.83 -7.44
C VAL A 131 8.40 -6.56 -7.33
N PRO A 132 8.90 -5.37 -7.74
CA PRO A 132 10.29 -5.00 -7.56
C PRO A 132 10.76 -5.11 -6.12
N LYS A 133 11.99 -5.60 -5.91
CA LYS A 133 12.56 -5.81 -4.58
C LYS A 133 12.59 -4.53 -3.75
N ALA A 134 12.97 -3.41 -4.34
CA ALA A 134 13.02 -2.10 -3.68
C ALA A 134 11.66 -1.68 -3.07
N TRP A 135 10.54 -2.12 -3.65
CA TRP A 135 9.21 -1.81 -3.10
C TRP A 135 8.86 -2.67 -1.88
N THR A 136 9.32 -3.93 -1.87
CA THR A 136 9.07 -4.84 -0.74
C THR A 136 9.95 -4.55 0.46
N GLU A 137 11.13 -3.98 0.26
CA GLU A 137 12.04 -3.60 1.34
C GLU A 137 11.52 -2.46 2.22
N VAL A 138 10.75 -1.53 1.64
CA VAL A 138 10.19 -0.37 2.36
C VAL A 138 8.74 -0.57 2.80
N SER A 139 8.11 -1.71 2.46
CA SER A 139 6.69 -1.89 2.69
C SER A 139 6.31 -3.37 2.89
N TRP A 140 5.08 -3.75 2.56
CA TRP A 140 4.60 -5.13 2.67
C TRP A 140 4.95 -5.95 1.42
N THR A 141 5.02 -7.26 1.59
CA THR A 141 5.17 -8.22 0.51
C THR A 141 3.83 -8.47 -0.20
N ALA A 142 3.87 -8.61 -1.50
CA ALA A 142 2.72 -9.02 -2.30
C ALA A 142 3.19 -10.04 -3.37
N PRO A 143 2.38 -11.04 -3.71
CA PRO A 143 2.80 -12.09 -4.63
C PRO A 143 2.96 -11.59 -6.07
N THR A 144 2.14 -10.63 -6.48
CA THR A 144 2.15 -10.07 -7.84
C THR A 144 1.86 -8.57 -7.85
N LEU A 145 2.11 -7.92 -8.98
CA LEU A 145 1.75 -6.51 -9.21
C LEU A 145 0.24 -6.28 -9.10
N GLY A 146 -0.57 -7.20 -9.63
CA GLY A 146 -2.03 -7.10 -9.60
C GLY A 146 -2.62 -7.14 -8.19
N VAL A 147 -1.96 -7.80 -7.24
CA VAL A 147 -2.31 -7.75 -5.80
C VAL A 147 -1.74 -6.51 -5.13
N ARG A 148 -0.55 -6.10 -5.54
CA ARG A 148 0.17 -4.98 -4.94
C ARG A 148 -0.56 -3.65 -5.11
N PHE A 149 -0.97 -3.32 -6.33
CA PHE A 149 -1.56 -2.01 -6.63
C PHE A 149 -2.94 -1.80 -6.01
N PRO A 150 -3.91 -2.71 -6.11
CA PRO A 150 -5.18 -2.58 -5.38
C PRO A 150 -4.98 -2.43 -3.87
N SER A 151 -4.02 -3.19 -3.29
CA SER A 151 -3.69 -3.06 -1.86
C SER A 151 -3.10 -1.69 -1.51
N LEU A 152 -2.26 -1.10 -2.39
CA LEU A 152 -1.71 0.25 -2.21
C LEU A 152 -2.82 1.30 -2.22
N VAL A 153 -3.73 1.22 -3.19
CA VAL A 153 -4.87 2.13 -3.33
C VAL A 153 -5.81 2.01 -2.13
N ALA A 154 -6.18 0.79 -1.74
CA ALA A 154 -7.09 0.57 -0.61
C ALA A 154 -6.51 1.08 0.72
N ARG A 155 -5.19 0.92 0.95
CA ARG A 155 -4.50 1.51 2.12
C ARG A 155 -4.56 3.04 2.08
N TYR A 156 -4.25 3.62 0.91
CA TYR A 156 -4.33 5.07 0.74
C TYR A 156 -5.74 5.60 1.01
N GLU A 157 -6.76 4.99 0.45
CA GLU A 157 -8.16 5.39 0.66
C GLU A 157 -8.59 5.30 2.13
N GLN A 158 -8.16 4.26 2.86
CA GLN A 158 -8.43 4.15 4.28
C GLN A 158 -7.86 5.35 5.07
N TRP A 159 -6.61 5.73 4.80
CA TRP A 159 -5.95 6.84 5.49
C TRP A 159 -6.45 8.19 5.03
N ASP A 160 -6.66 8.40 3.75
CA ASP A 160 -7.21 9.63 3.19
C ASP A 160 -8.63 9.92 3.73
N ARG A 161 -9.45 8.88 3.82
CA ARG A 161 -10.79 8.98 4.43
C ARG A 161 -10.71 9.35 5.91
N TRP A 162 -9.80 8.75 6.66
CA TRP A 162 -9.60 9.10 8.06
C TRP A 162 -9.14 10.56 8.22
N LEU A 163 -8.23 11.03 7.40
CA LEU A 163 -7.77 12.43 7.43
C LEU A 163 -8.90 13.41 7.11
N LYS A 164 -9.79 13.09 6.18
CA LYS A 164 -10.86 13.98 5.71
C LYS A 164 -12.13 13.93 6.56
N GLN A 165 -12.49 12.75 7.02
CA GLN A 165 -13.79 12.50 7.67
C GLN A 165 -13.66 12.23 9.19
N GLY A 166 -12.43 12.12 9.68
CA GLY A 166 -12.17 11.75 11.06
C GLY A 166 -12.11 10.24 11.26
N ARG A 167 -11.97 9.81 12.51
CA ARG A 167 -11.78 8.41 12.90
C ARG A 167 -12.93 7.52 12.41
N PRO A 168 -12.65 6.46 11.63
CA PRO A 168 -13.69 5.53 11.21
C PRO A 168 -14.17 4.68 12.39
N LYS A 169 -15.38 4.12 12.28
CA LYS A 169 -15.94 3.17 13.25
C LYS A 169 -15.38 1.76 13.08
N VAL A 170 -14.89 1.42 11.90
CA VAL A 170 -14.35 0.11 11.53
C VAL A 170 -13.01 0.30 10.85
N PHE A 171 -12.04 -0.56 11.21
CA PHE A 171 -10.68 -0.52 10.68
C PHE A 171 -10.36 -1.80 9.92
N TRP A 172 -9.77 -1.67 8.75
CA TRP A 172 -9.18 -2.79 8.02
C TRP A 172 -7.75 -3.02 8.53
N LEU A 173 -7.61 -3.85 9.58
CA LEU A 173 -6.34 -4.03 10.30
C LEU A 173 -5.23 -4.64 9.45
N THR A 174 -5.54 -5.50 8.48
CA THR A 174 -4.55 -6.05 7.57
C THR A 174 -3.96 -5.00 6.61
N GLY A 175 -4.58 -3.84 6.53
CA GLY A 175 -4.07 -2.66 5.84
C GLY A 175 -3.00 -1.88 6.61
N PHE A 176 -2.82 -2.13 7.89
CA PHE A 176 -1.80 -1.48 8.70
C PHE A 176 -0.41 -2.11 8.49
N PHE A 177 0.63 -1.32 8.63
CA PHE A 177 2.01 -1.82 8.70
C PHE A 177 2.33 -2.40 10.09
N ASN A 178 1.73 -1.81 11.12
CA ASN A 178 1.88 -2.26 12.51
C ASN A 178 0.51 -2.35 13.21
N PRO A 179 -0.31 -3.36 12.90
CA PRO A 179 -1.62 -3.52 13.50
C PRO A 179 -1.54 -3.69 15.03
N GLN A 180 -0.50 -4.37 15.53
CA GLN A 180 -0.30 -4.55 16.97
C GLN A 180 -0.03 -3.23 17.68
N GLY A 181 0.79 -2.35 17.09
CA GLY A 181 1.03 -1.01 17.60
C GLY A 181 -0.24 -0.17 17.64
N PHE A 182 -1.10 -0.31 16.64
CA PHE A 182 -2.40 0.35 16.63
C PHE A 182 -3.33 -0.17 17.74
N ILE A 183 -3.43 -1.49 17.94
CA ILE A 183 -4.21 -2.08 19.04
C ILE A 183 -3.68 -1.60 20.40
N THR A 184 -2.36 -1.56 20.58
CA THR A 184 -1.74 -1.03 21.80
C THR A 184 -2.10 0.44 22.02
N ALA A 185 -2.08 1.25 20.96
CA ALA A 185 -2.47 2.66 21.03
C ALA A 185 -3.96 2.84 21.40
N MET A 186 -4.85 1.96 20.91
CA MET A 186 -6.25 1.93 21.31
C MET A 186 -6.40 1.61 22.81
N ARG A 187 -5.71 0.59 23.30
CA ARG A 187 -5.70 0.23 24.74
C ARG A 187 -5.20 1.39 25.60
N GLN A 188 -4.14 2.07 25.18
CA GLN A 188 -3.62 3.25 25.88
C GLN A 188 -4.62 4.41 25.91
N GLU A 189 -5.34 4.66 24.81
CA GLU A 189 -6.36 5.70 24.79
C GLU A 189 -7.50 5.38 25.76
N ILE A 190 -7.95 4.12 25.79
CA ILE A 190 -9.03 3.66 26.68
C ILE A 190 -8.58 3.79 28.14
N SER A 191 -7.41 3.25 28.50
CA SER A 191 -6.85 3.35 29.84
C SER A 191 -6.74 4.81 30.33
N ARG A 192 -6.31 5.73 29.47
CA ARG A 192 -6.23 7.16 29.82
C ARG A 192 -7.59 7.83 30.02
N LYS A 193 -8.65 7.32 29.42
CA LYS A 193 -10.01 7.84 29.57
C LYS A 193 -10.73 7.31 30.81
N HIS A 194 -10.30 6.18 31.33
CA HIS A 194 -10.91 5.50 32.48
C HIS A 194 -9.94 5.49 33.66
N THR A 195 -10.14 6.42 34.60
CA THR A 195 -9.29 6.49 35.79
C THR A 195 -9.35 5.17 36.57
N GLY A 196 -8.19 4.59 36.85
CA GLY A 196 -8.06 3.33 37.61
C GLY A 196 -7.98 2.07 36.73
N TRP A 197 -8.09 2.17 35.40
CA TRP A 197 -7.87 1.04 34.51
C TRP A 197 -6.38 0.96 34.13
N ALA A 198 -5.72 -0.11 34.50
CA ALA A 198 -4.38 -0.37 34.02
C ALA A 198 -4.43 -0.78 32.54
N LEU A 199 -3.31 -0.62 31.82
CA LEU A 199 -3.22 -0.99 30.41
C LEU A 199 -3.55 -2.47 30.17
N ASP A 200 -3.19 -3.33 31.12
CA ASP A 200 -3.40 -4.78 31.05
C ASP A 200 -4.86 -5.19 31.34
N ASP A 201 -5.64 -4.32 31.96
CA ASP A 201 -7.07 -4.55 32.21
C ASP A 201 -7.93 -4.32 30.97
N VAL A 202 -7.38 -3.64 29.95
CA VAL A 202 -8.06 -3.38 28.68
C VAL A 202 -7.77 -4.54 27.70
N VAL A 203 -8.73 -5.45 27.57
CA VAL A 203 -8.67 -6.62 26.68
C VAL A 203 -9.48 -6.38 25.39
#